data_0843d8e2c773838cbdbaa3274163d01a
#
_entry.id   0843d8e2c773838cbdbaa3274163d01a
#
_cell.length_a   1.000
_cell.length_b   1.000
_cell.length_c   1.000
_cell.angle_alpha   90.00
_cell.angle_beta   90.00
_cell.angle_gamma   90.00
#
_symmetry.space_group_name_H-M   'P 1'
#
loop_
_entity.id
_entity.type
_entity.pdbx_description
1 polymer ?
#
loop_
_entity_poly.entity_id
_entity_poly.type
_entity_poly.pdbx_seq_one_letter_code
_entity_poly.pdbx_strand_id
1 'polypeptide(L)'
;MRIATEVFGEWADCGKDIGMEKGHALAVEDMISFAIQERANLERNFNFLDLGCGNGWVVRKLENEPLCVRSVGIDGAKQMIEKASKVDSKSEYLHENIDTYSSPEKFDLIHSMEVLYYLENPALTVKKITDLWLNQGGRLIAGCLLYTSPS
;
A
#
# COMPACT_ATOMS: atom_id res chain seq x y z
N MET A 1 -11.41 -9.11 -21.13
CA MET A 1 -10.33 -9.15 -20.13
C MET A 1 -10.82 -8.51 -18.84
N ARG A 2 -10.60 -9.17 -17.72
CA ARG A 2 -11.03 -8.68 -16.40
C ARG A 2 -10.03 -7.66 -15.89
N ILE A 3 -10.51 -6.60 -15.22
CA ILE A 3 -9.63 -5.63 -14.60
C ILE A 3 -9.05 -6.17 -13.27
N ALA A 4 -7.87 -5.70 -12.90
CA ALA A 4 -7.14 -6.18 -11.72
C ALA A 4 -7.97 -6.11 -10.43
N THR A 5 -8.73 -5.03 -10.22
CA THR A 5 -9.56 -4.85 -9.01
C THR A 5 -10.66 -5.90 -8.89
N GLU A 6 -11.23 -6.36 -10.00
CA GLU A 6 -12.23 -7.43 -10.00
C GLU A 6 -11.61 -8.76 -9.57
N VAL A 7 -10.42 -9.09 -10.11
CA VAL A 7 -9.69 -10.31 -9.77
C VAL A 7 -9.29 -10.30 -8.29
N PHE A 8 -8.75 -9.21 -7.80
CA PHE A 8 -8.35 -9.09 -6.40
C PHE A 8 -9.54 -9.12 -5.45
N GLY A 9 -10.68 -8.58 -5.86
CA GLY A 9 -11.92 -8.69 -5.10
C GLY A 9 -12.36 -10.15 -4.94
N GLU A 10 -12.29 -10.95 -6.01
CA GLU A 10 -12.57 -12.39 -5.94
C GLU A 10 -11.57 -13.13 -5.06
N TRP A 11 -10.31 -12.73 -5.08
CA TRP A 11 -9.29 -13.33 -4.21
C TRP A 11 -9.61 -13.09 -2.73
N ALA A 12 -10.12 -11.90 -2.38
CA ALA A 12 -10.58 -11.62 -1.02
C ALA A 12 -11.72 -12.56 -0.61
N ASP A 13 -12.68 -12.75 -1.51
CA ASP A 13 -13.85 -13.60 -1.25
C ASP A 13 -13.48 -15.07 -1.06
N CYS A 14 -12.45 -15.57 -1.74
CA CYS A 14 -12.03 -16.98 -1.65
C CYS A 14 -10.76 -17.22 -0.81
N GLY A 15 -10.22 -16.18 -0.16
CA GLY A 15 -9.06 -16.29 0.73
C GLY A 15 -7.70 -16.30 0.07
N LYS A 16 -7.59 -16.09 -1.24
CA LYS A 16 -6.29 -16.02 -1.95
C LYS A 16 -5.44 -14.84 -1.55
N ASP A 17 -6.04 -13.76 -1.04
CA ASP A 17 -5.34 -12.60 -0.52
C ASP A 17 -4.39 -12.96 0.63
N ILE A 18 -4.76 -13.94 1.47
CA ILE A 18 -3.91 -14.43 2.57
C ILE A 18 -2.69 -15.14 2.02
N GLY A 19 -2.82 -15.89 0.94
CA GLY A 19 -1.70 -16.52 0.25
C GLY A 19 -0.72 -15.49 -0.31
N MET A 20 -1.21 -14.41 -0.91
CA MET A 20 -0.39 -13.30 -1.38
C MET A 20 0.33 -12.59 -0.24
N GLU A 21 -0.35 -12.33 0.87
CA GLU A 21 0.23 -11.74 2.07
C GLU A 21 1.46 -12.55 2.51
N LYS A 22 1.31 -13.88 2.65
CA LYS A 22 2.40 -14.76 3.04
C LYS A 22 3.55 -14.79 2.02
N GLY A 23 3.23 -14.76 0.74
CA GLY A 23 4.20 -14.78 -0.35
C GLY A 23 5.05 -13.51 -0.42
N HIS A 24 4.52 -12.38 -0.03
CA HIS A 24 5.19 -11.07 -0.12
C HIS A 24 5.77 -10.57 1.21
N ALA A 25 5.44 -11.22 2.33
CA ALA A 25 5.74 -10.70 3.66
C ALA A 25 7.23 -10.41 3.88
N LEU A 26 8.13 -11.31 3.44
CA LEU A 26 9.57 -11.11 3.62
C LEU A 26 10.09 -9.90 2.85
N ALA A 27 9.69 -9.75 1.59
CA ALA A 27 10.11 -8.63 0.76
C ALA A 27 9.58 -7.30 1.32
N VAL A 28 8.33 -7.27 1.75
CA VAL A 28 7.73 -6.09 2.35
C VAL A 28 8.40 -5.76 3.68
N GLU A 29 8.67 -6.76 4.52
CA GLU A 29 9.36 -6.54 5.80
C GLU A 29 10.73 -5.91 5.61
N ASP A 30 11.51 -6.35 4.63
CA ASP A 30 12.82 -5.78 4.36
C ASP A 30 12.72 -4.31 3.94
N MET A 31 11.82 -3.99 3.03
CA MET A 31 11.62 -2.62 2.56
C MET A 31 11.09 -1.70 3.66
N ILE A 32 10.09 -2.16 4.37
CA ILE A 32 9.44 -1.38 5.44
C ILE A 32 10.37 -1.20 6.63
N SER A 33 11.15 -2.22 6.99
CA SER A 33 12.11 -2.13 8.10
C SER A 33 13.14 -1.04 7.87
N PHE A 34 13.62 -0.90 6.63
CA PHE A 34 14.52 0.20 6.28
C PHE A 34 13.87 1.56 6.52
N ALA A 35 12.63 1.73 6.06
CA ALA A 35 11.92 2.99 6.21
C ALA A 35 11.59 3.30 7.67
N ILE A 36 11.18 2.32 8.44
CA ILE A 36 10.90 2.46 9.86
C ILE A 36 12.17 2.87 10.61
N GLN A 37 13.30 2.22 10.30
CA GLN A 37 14.59 2.54 10.93
C GLN A 37 15.02 3.97 10.61
N GLU A 38 14.82 4.43 9.38
CA GLU A 38 15.11 5.81 9.00
C GLU A 38 14.27 6.80 9.82
N ARG A 39 12.98 6.51 10.01
CA ARG A 39 12.10 7.35 10.83
C ARG A 39 12.51 7.33 12.31
N ALA A 40 12.89 6.17 12.82
CA ALA A 40 13.39 6.05 14.19
C ALA A 40 14.66 6.87 14.40
N ASN A 41 15.57 6.86 13.43
CA ASN A 41 16.81 7.65 13.49
C ASN A 41 16.54 9.15 13.48
N LEU A 42 15.48 9.58 12.80
CA LEU A 42 15.06 10.99 12.76
C LEU A 42 14.28 11.40 14.02
N GLU A 43 13.86 10.45 14.85
CA GLU A 43 13.03 10.66 16.05
C GLU A 43 11.77 11.49 15.74
N ARG A 44 11.15 11.25 14.59
CA ARG A 44 9.98 12.00 14.13
C ARG A 44 8.78 11.09 13.93
N ASN A 45 7.63 11.56 14.37
CA ASN A 45 6.36 10.94 14.00
C ASN A 45 6.15 10.99 12.49
N PHE A 46 5.42 10.02 11.96
CA PHE A 46 5.10 9.97 10.53
C PHE A 46 3.68 9.43 10.31
N ASN A 47 3.12 9.77 9.17
CA ASN A 47 1.89 9.16 8.67
C ASN A 47 2.23 8.25 7.47
N PHE A 48 1.41 7.25 7.26
CA PHE A 48 1.63 6.18 6.31
C PHE A 48 0.43 5.96 5.40
N LEU A 49 0.70 5.74 4.11
CA LEU A 49 -0.30 5.38 3.10
C LEU A 49 0.15 4.14 2.35
N ASP A 50 -0.72 3.14 2.26
CA ASP A 50 -0.50 1.95 1.44
C ASP A 50 -1.43 1.98 0.22
N LEU A 51 -0.86 2.09 -0.95
CA LEU A 51 -1.58 2.09 -2.22
C LEU A 51 -1.72 0.65 -2.74
N GLY A 52 -2.96 0.19 -2.87
CA GLY A 52 -3.24 -1.20 -3.17
C GLY A 52 -3.07 -2.06 -1.92
N CYS A 53 -3.72 -1.66 -0.84
CA CYS A 53 -3.49 -2.25 0.49
C CYS A 53 -4.04 -3.67 0.66
N GLY A 54 -4.86 -4.15 -0.27
CA GLY A 54 -5.48 -5.47 -0.16
C GLY A 54 -6.25 -5.62 1.15
N ASN A 55 -6.01 -6.70 1.86
CA ASN A 55 -6.66 -6.97 3.15
C ASN A 55 -6.14 -6.12 4.32
N GLY A 56 -5.18 -5.23 4.07
CA GLY A 56 -4.71 -4.26 5.06
C GLY A 56 -3.59 -4.73 5.98
N TRP A 57 -2.94 -5.87 5.69
CA TRP A 57 -1.92 -6.40 6.59
C TRP A 57 -0.71 -5.48 6.79
N VAL A 58 -0.27 -4.75 5.74
CA VAL A 58 0.82 -3.77 5.86
C VAL A 58 0.34 -2.55 6.65
N VAL A 59 -0.88 -2.09 6.39
CA VAL A 59 -1.48 -0.97 7.12
C VAL A 59 -1.51 -1.28 8.62
N ARG A 60 -1.95 -2.49 8.99
CA ARG A 60 -1.96 -2.94 10.39
C ARG A 60 -0.57 -3.01 10.99
N LYS A 61 0.42 -3.46 10.21
CA LYS A 61 1.82 -3.52 10.66
C LYS A 61 2.33 -2.13 11.02
N LEU A 62 2.10 -1.15 10.18
CA LEU A 62 2.53 0.23 10.40
C LEU A 62 1.77 0.92 11.54
N GLU A 63 0.49 0.60 11.71
CA GLU A 63 -0.32 1.13 12.81
C GLU A 63 0.27 0.80 14.18
N ASN A 64 0.97 -0.33 14.29
CA ASN A 64 1.59 -0.76 15.55
C ASN A 64 2.95 -0.10 15.82
N GLU A 65 3.50 0.65 14.87
CA GLU A 65 4.77 1.34 15.07
C GLU A 65 4.59 2.59 15.96
N PRO A 66 5.43 2.75 17.00
CA PRO A 66 5.24 3.84 17.96
C PRO A 66 5.24 5.26 17.38
N LEU A 67 6.00 5.47 16.29
CA LEU A 67 6.11 6.78 15.65
C LEU A 67 5.07 6.99 14.56
N CYS A 68 4.31 5.96 14.19
CA CYS A 68 3.25 6.09 13.19
C CYS A 68 1.99 6.66 13.83
N VAL A 69 1.66 7.90 13.47
CA VAL A 69 0.51 8.59 14.05
C VAL A 69 -0.78 8.35 13.26
N ARG A 70 -0.65 7.88 12.02
CA ARG A 70 -1.81 7.59 11.17
C ARG A 70 -1.42 6.61 10.08
N SER A 71 -2.23 5.58 9.89
CA SER A 71 -2.03 4.56 8.87
C SER A 71 -3.29 4.45 8.01
N VAL A 72 -3.13 4.56 6.69
CA VAL A 72 -4.23 4.60 5.73
C VAL A 72 -3.97 3.59 4.62
N GLY A 73 -4.99 2.84 4.23
CA GLY A 73 -4.94 1.94 3.09
C GLY A 73 -5.97 2.32 2.02
N ILE A 74 -5.56 2.23 0.78
CA ILE A 74 -6.43 2.45 -0.38
C ILE A 74 -6.39 1.21 -1.26
N ASP A 75 -7.55 0.77 -1.74
CA ASP A 75 -7.64 -0.32 -2.71
C ASP A 75 -8.85 -0.13 -3.63
N GLY A 76 -8.70 -0.52 -4.88
CA GLY A 76 -9.77 -0.47 -5.87
C GLY A 76 -10.76 -1.62 -5.77
N ALA A 77 -10.45 -2.67 -5.00
CA ALA A 77 -11.33 -3.81 -4.77
C ALA A 77 -12.14 -3.62 -3.49
N LYS A 78 -13.45 -3.41 -3.64
CA LYS A 78 -14.36 -3.18 -2.53
C LYS A 78 -14.30 -4.29 -1.48
N GLN A 79 -14.23 -5.56 -1.92
CA GLN A 79 -14.18 -6.72 -1.03
C GLN A 79 -12.93 -6.72 -0.15
N MET A 80 -11.80 -6.24 -0.67
CA MET A 80 -10.56 -6.08 0.10
C MET A 80 -10.73 -5.05 1.22
N ILE A 81 -11.31 -3.91 0.89
CA ILE A 81 -11.56 -2.84 1.86
C ILE A 81 -12.55 -3.29 2.94
N GLU A 82 -13.61 -4.00 2.57
CA GLU A 82 -14.56 -4.56 3.53
C GLU A 82 -13.88 -5.54 4.48
N LYS A 83 -13.03 -6.41 3.95
CA LYS A 83 -12.28 -7.38 4.74
C LYS A 83 -11.30 -6.68 5.70
N ALA A 84 -10.54 -5.72 5.21
CA ALA A 84 -9.61 -4.93 6.02
C ALA A 84 -10.33 -4.21 7.16
N SER A 85 -11.45 -3.55 6.86
CA SER A 85 -12.24 -2.79 7.84
C SER A 85 -12.86 -3.67 8.92
N LYS A 86 -13.18 -4.93 8.62
CA LYS A 86 -13.70 -5.89 9.61
C LYS A 86 -12.63 -6.32 10.62
N VAL A 87 -11.39 -6.42 10.17
CA VAL A 87 -10.27 -6.90 10.99
C VAL A 87 -9.69 -5.77 11.83
N ASP A 88 -9.71 -4.54 11.34
CA ASP A 88 -9.01 -3.42 11.93
C ASP A 88 -9.89 -2.17 11.96
N SER A 89 -10.14 -1.67 13.18
CA SER A 89 -10.91 -0.45 13.41
C SER A 89 -10.04 0.76 13.74
N LYS A 90 -8.74 0.59 13.85
CA LYS A 90 -7.79 1.66 14.22
C LYS A 90 -7.29 2.46 13.04
N SER A 91 -7.09 1.78 11.92
CA SER A 91 -6.60 2.39 10.69
C SER A 91 -7.76 2.82 9.80
N GLU A 92 -7.47 3.62 8.80
CA GLU A 92 -8.46 4.07 7.83
C GLU A 92 -8.28 3.31 6.52
N TYR A 93 -9.40 2.83 5.95
CA TYR A 93 -9.42 2.10 4.68
C TYR A 93 -10.38 2.77 3.71
N LEU A 94 -9.90 3.07 2.49
CA LEU A 94 -10.66 3.78 1.47
C LEU A 94 -10.79 2.93 0.21
N HIS A 95 -12.01 2.76 -0.25
CA HIS A 95 -12.28 2.14 -1.55
C HIS A 95 -12.17 3.22 -2.63
N GLU A 96 -11.02 3.29 -3.30
CA GLU A 96 -10.71 4.31 -4.30
C GLU A 96 -9.91 3.71 -5.45
N ASN A 97 -10.12 4.25 -6.65
CA ASN A 97 -9.29 3.93 -7.80
C ASN A 97 -8.01 4.79 -7.75
N ILE A 98 -6.86 4.13 -7.70
CA ILE A 98 -5.56 4.81 -7.58
C ILE A 98 -5.28 5.76 -8.75
N ASP A 99 -5.70 5.39 -9.97
CA ASP A 99 -5.49 6.23 -11.16
C ASP A 99 -6.21 7.58 -11.07
N THR A 100 -7.35 7.62 -10.41
CA THR A 100 -8.19 8.82 -10.31
C THR A 100 -8.19 9.46 -8.94
N TYR A 101 -7.65 8.79 -7.94
CA TYR A 101 -7.62 9.30 -6.56
C TYR A 101 -6.77 10.55 -6.44
N SER A 102 -7.25 11.50 -5.65
CA SER A 102 -6.50 12.70 -5.29
C SER A 102 -6.44 12.79 -3.78
N SER A 103 -5.25 12.65 -3.23
CA SER A 103 -5.08 12.65 -1.77
C SER A 103 -5.31 14.05 -1.19
N PRO A 104 -6.21 14.19 -0.20
CA PRO A 104 -6.45 15.49 0.46
C PRO A 104 -5.32 15.89 1.41
N GLU A 105 -4.41 14.98 1.70
CA GLU A 105 -3.29 15.20 2.62
C GLU A 105 -2.00 14.64 2.03
N LYS A 106 -0.87 15.06 2.58
CA LYS A 106 0.44 14.52 2.23
C LYS A 106 0.91 13.53 3.29
N PHE A 107 1.74 12.57 2.87
CA PHE A 107 2.23 11.50 3.71
C PHE A 107 3.77 11.51 3.78
N ASP A 108 4.30 11.06 4.89
CA ASP A 108 5.74 10.91 5.09
C ASP A 108 6.27 9.62 4.51
N LEU A 109 5.45 8.57 4.49
CA LEU A 109 5.79 7.27 3.97
C LEU A 109 4.63 6.73 3.15
N ILE A 110 4.90 6.42 1.88
CA ILE A 110 3.94 5.79 0.98
C ILE A 110 4.54 4.48 0.50
N HIS A 111 3.75 3.42 0.56
CA HIS A 111 4.14 2.08 0.10
C HIS A 111 3.18 1.59 -0.98
N SER A 112 3.72 0.84 -1.93
CA SER A 112 2.91 0.11 -2.91
C SER A 112 3.66 -1.15 -3.34
N MET A 113 3.03 -2.31 -3.17
CA MET A 113 3.60 -3.58 -3.57
C MET A 113 2.78 -4.19 -4.70
N GLU A 114 3.43 -4.43 -5.85
CA GLU A 114 2.84 -5.12 -7.01
C GLU A 114 1.56 -4.49 -7.56
N VAL A 115 1.45 -3.16 -7.46
CA VAL A 115 0.27 -2.42 -7.91
C VAL A 115 0.58 -1.53 -9.11
N LEU A 116 1.75 -0.90 -9.13
CA LEU A 116 2.07 0.12 -10.12
C LEU A 116 1.95 -0.37 -11.56
N TYR A 117 2.30 -1.62 -11.84
CA TYR A 117 2.23 -2.16 -13.20
C TYR A 117 0.80 -2.49 -13.68
N TYR A 118 -0.19 -2.49 -12.76
CA TYR A 118 -1.60 -2.63 -13.13
C TYR A 118 -2.24 -1.29 -13.50
N LEU A 119 -1.56 -0.18 -13.23
CA LEU A 119 -2.09 1.15 -13.46
C LEU A 119 -2.02 1.50 -14.95
N GLU A 120 -2.93 2.36 -15.36
CA GLU A 120 -3.02 2.80 -16.76
C GLU A 120 -1.76 3.52 -17.21
N ASN A 121 -1.20 4.38 -16.35
CA ASN A 121 0.04 5.09 -16.60
C ASN A 121 0.89 5.15 -15.32
N PRO A 122 1.72 4.13 -15.07
CA PRO A 122 2.52 4.05 -13.84
C PRO A 122 3.45 5.26 -13.64
N ALA A 123 4.10 5.73 -14.70
CA ALA A 123 5.02 6.86 -14.62
C ALA A 123 4.31 8.14 -14.17
N LEU A 124 3.13 8.41 -14.71
CA LEU A 124 2.33 9.56 -14.32
C LEU A 124 1.84 9.45 -12.88
N THR A 125 1.46 8.25 -12.46
CA THR A 125 1.03 8.01 -11.07
C THR A 125 2.18 8.21 -10.09
N VAL A 126 3.38 7.71 -10.39
CA VAL A 126 4.57 7.94 -9.55
C VAL A 126 4.87 9.44 -9.45
N LYS A 127 4.81 10.16 -10.57
CA LYS A 127 4.99 11.61 -10.57
C LYS A 127 3.96 12.31 -9.69
N LYS A 128 2.69 11.93 -9.80
CA LYS A 128 1.62 12.49 -8.98
C LYS A 128 1.86 12.22 -7.48
N ILE A 129 2.26 11.02 -7.14
CA ILE A 129 2.58 10.65 -5.75
C ILE A 129 3.72 11.53 -5.21
N THR A 130 4.81 11.63 -5.95
CA THR A 130 6.00 12.36 -5.48
C THR A 130 5.76 13.87 -5.43
N ASP A 131 5.02 14.42 -6.37
CA ASP A 131 4.79 15.88 -6.45
C ASP A 131 3.67 16.34 -5.49
N LEU A 132 2.61 15.54 -5.31
CA LEU A 132 1.39 15.99 -4.65
C LEU A 132 1.08 15.29 -3.32
N TRP A 133 1.55 14.04 -3.15
CA TRP A 133 1.16 13.23 -1.99
C TRP A 133 2.27 13.01 -0.95
N LEU A 134 3.53 13.28 -1.31
CA LEU A 134 4.63 13.16 -0.37
C LEU A 134 4.94 14.49 0.31
N ASN A 135 5.13 14.43 1.63
CA ASN A 135 5.73 15.52 2.37
C ASN A 135 7.20 15.69 1.96
N GLN A 136 7.75 16.87 2.16
CA GLN A 136 9.16 17.11 1.95
C GLN A 136 9.98 16.16 2.83
N GLY A 137 10.93 15.45 2.24
CA GLY A 137 11.70 14.41 2.93
C GLY A 137 10.96 13.08 3.07
N GLY A 138 9.76 12.96 2.50
CA GLY A 138 9.00 11.72 2.48
C GLY A 138 9.59 10.67 1.54
N ARG A 139 9.17 9.43 1.71
CA ARG A 139 9.64 8.28 0.92
C ARG A 139 8.48 7.55 0.26
N LEU A 140 8.65 7.24 -1.02
CA LEU A 140 7.84 6.26 -1.72
C LEU A 140 8.64 4.95 -1.80
N ILE A 141 8.06 3.87 -1.31
CA ILE A 141 8.62 2.53 -1.38
C ILE A 141 7.70 1.68 -2.24
N ALA A 142 8.20 1.20 -3.35
CA ALA A 142 7.41 0.39 -4.27
C ALA A 142 8.16 -0.88 -4.65
N GLY A 143 7.47 -1.99 -4.70
CA GLY A 143 8.00 -3.27 -5.12
C GLY A 143 7.14 -3.88 -6.22
N CYS A 144 7.80 -4.51 -7.18
CA CYS A 144 7.15 -5.28 -8.24
C CYS A 144 7.91 -6.58 -8.43
N LEU A 145 7.17 -7.69 -8.60
CA LEU A 145 7.78 -8.93 -9.06
C LEU A 145 8.02 -8.79 -10.57
N LEU A 146 9.27 -8.73 -10.93
CA LEU A 146 9.66 -8.85 -12.34
C LEU A 146 9.65 -10.33 -12.69
N TYR A 147 8.61 -10.74 -13.40
CA TYR A 147 8.55 -12.10 -13.93
C TYR A 147 9.33 -12.14 -15.24
N THR A 148 10.53 -12.71 -15.18
CA THR A 148 11.28 -13.01 -16.40
C THR A 148 10.96 -14.43 -16.83
N SER A 149 10.38 -14.60 -18.01
CA SER A 149 10.25 -15.93 -18.61
C SER A 149 11.64 -16.55 -18.72
N PRO A 150 11.80 -17.82 -18.35
CA PRO A 150 13.06 -18.49 -18.66
C PRO A 150 13.27 -18.50 -20.18
N SER A 151 14.39 -18.02 -20.57
CA SER A 151 14.82 -18.04 -21.98
C SER A 151 15.13 -19.46 -22.45
#